data_1c10aad9cc069963cc1b723fa30c5cee
#
_entry.id   1c10aad9cc069963cc1b723fa30c5cee
#
_cell.length_a   1.000
_cell.length_b   1.000
_cell.length_c   1.000
_cell.angle_alpha   90.00
_cell.angle_beta   90.00
_cell.angle_gamma   90.00
#
_symmetry.space_group_name_H-M   'P 1'
#
loop_
_entity.id
_entity.type
_entity.pdbx_description
1 polymer ?
#
loop_
_entity_poly.entity_id
_entity_poly.type
_entity_poly.pdbx_seq_one_letter_code
_entity_poly.pdbx_strand_id
1 'polypeptide(L)' 'MAYILGRLISWDIKFEKVDSKCVRVYGNFDGFSVVRESGQENYIEVDGRLIDYEDFEDWLYAIKQ' A
#
# COMPACT_ATOMS: atom_id res chain seq x y z
N MET A 1 9.66 -2.56 4.00
CA MET A 1 8.61 -3.18 3.16
C MET A 1 7.79 -4.23 3.91
N ALA A 2 8.33 -4.77 5.01
CA ALA A 2 7.62 -5.81 5.75
C ALA A 2 6.22 -5.41 6.21
N TYR A 3 6.06 -4.17 6.71
CA TYR A 3 4.75 -3.69 7.16
C TYR A 3 3.75 -3.66 6.01
N ILE A 4 4.16 -3.07 4.89
CA ILE A 4 3.26 -2.93 3.72
C ILE A 4 2.84 -4.31 3.22
N LEU A 5 3.79 -5.21 3.01
CA LEU A 5 3.50 -6.55 2.52
C LEU A 5 2.62 -7.32 3.50
N GLY A 6 2.91 -7.23 4.79
CA GLY A 6 2.12 -7.89 5.83
C GLY A 6 0.69 -7.43 5.82
N ARG A 7 0.46 -6.13 5.66
CA ARG A 7 -0.90 -5.59 5.63
C ARG A 7 -1.66 -6.01 4.37
N LEU A 8 -1.00 -5.98 3.21
CA LEU A 8 -1.64 -6.42 1.96
C LEU A 8 -2.04 -7.88 2.04
N ILE A 9 -1.18 -8.74 2.59
CA ILE A 9 -1.48 -10.15 2.76
C ILE A 9 -2.63 -10.33 3.75
N SER A 10 -2.60 -9.61 4.87
CA SER A 10 -3.63 -9.68 5.90
C SER A 10 -5.01 -9.29 5.36
N TRP A 11 -5.06 -8.31 4.47
CA TRP A 11 -6.31 -7.86 3.84
C TRP A 11 -6.69 -8.68 2.61
N ASP A 12 -5.83 -9.64 2.21
CA ASP A 12 -6.04 -10.45 1.01
C ASP A 12 -6.19 -9.56 -0.24
N ILE A 13 -5.32 -8.56 -0.32
CA ILE A 13 -5.30 -7.64 -1.46
C ILE A 13 -4.19 -8.06 -2.41
N LYS A 14 -4.52 -8.14 -3.70
CA LYS A 14 -3.55 -8.53 -4.72
C LYS A 14 -2.50 -7.45 -4.90
N PHE A 15 -1.26 -7.85 -4.99
CA PHE A 15 -0.16 -6.91 -5.23
C PHE A 15 0.94 -7.58 -6.05
N GLU A 16 1.80 -6.75 -6.63
CA GLU A 16 2.97 -7.20 -7.38
C GLU A 16 4.16 -6.37 -6.92
N LYS A 17 5.20 -7.06 -6.47
CA LYS A 17 6.41 -6.39 -6.00
C LYS A 17 7.21 -5.86 -7.18
N VAL A 18 7.48 -4.55 -7.19
CA VAL A 18 8.25 -3.89 -8.24
C VAL A 18 9.74 -3.93 -7.92
N ASP A 19 10.09 -3.54 -6.69
CA ASP A 19 11.46 -3.61 -6.20
C ASP A 19 11.43 -3.73 -4.68
N SER A 20 12.58 -3.58 -4.01
CA SER A 20 12.67 -3.78 -2.56
C SER A 20 11.87 -2.77 -1.74
N LYS A 21 11.42 -1.66 -2.34
CA LYS A 21 10.73 -0.57 -1.63
C LYS A 21 9.41 -0.18 -2.25
N CYS A 22 8.95 -0.88 -3.28
CA CYS A 22 7.80 -0.45 -4.06
C CYS A 22 6.97 -1.64 -4.51
N VAL A 23 5.64 -1.52 -4.41
CA VAL A 23 4.71 -2.53 -4.91
C VAL A 23 3.60 -1.85 -5.70
N ARG A 24 3.04 -2.58 -6.65
CA ARG A 24 1.79 -2.20 -7.31
C ARG A 24 0.67 -2.90 -6.58
N VAL A 25 -0.39 -2.18 -6.27
CA VAL A 25 -1.52 -2.72 -5.52
C VAL A 25 -2.77 -2.67 -6.38
N TYR A 26 -3.48 -3.78 -6.44
CA TYR A 26 -4.69 -3.94 -7.25
C TYR A 26 -5.88 -4.06 -6.31
N GLY A 27 -6.70 -3.05 -6.27
CA GLY A 27 -7.90 -3.04 -5.43
C GLY A 27 -9.16 -3.07 -6.29
N ASN A 28 -10.26 -2.62 -5.75
CA ASN A 28 -11.54 -2.56 -6.44
C ASN A 28 -11.62 -1.29 -7.30
N PHE A 29 -10.71 -1.19 -8.27
CA PHE A 29 -10.62 -0.07 -9.21
C PHE A 29 -9.83 -0.53 -10.42
N ASP A 30 -9.92 0.21 -11.53
CA ASP A 30 -9.16 -0.11 -12.73
C ASP A 30 -7.70 0.31 -12.57
N GLY A 31 -6.78 -0.55 -13.03
CA GLY A 31 -5.36 -0.26 -12.98
C GLY A 31 -4.75 -0.65 -11.64
N PHE A 32 -3.81 0.15 -11.16
CA PHE A 32 -3.11 -0.12 -9.92
C PHE A 32 -2.70 1.17 -9.23
N SER A 33 -2.44 1.07 -7.93
CA SER A 33 -1.81 2.14 -7.16
C SER A 33 -0.38 1.75 -6.84
N VAL A 34 0.50 2.73 -6.75
CA VAL A 34 1.91 2.49 -6.41
C VAL A 34 2.10 2.82 -4.94
N VAL A 35 2.50 1.81 -4.15
CA VAL A 35 2.75 1.96 -2.73
C VAL A 35 4.23 1.73 -2.49
N ARG A 36 4.87 2.64 -1.78
CA ARG A 36 6.30 2.54 -1.52
C ARG A 36 6.67 3.04 -0.13
N GLU A 37 7.82 2.56 0.34
CA GLU A 37 8.37 3.04 1.60
C GLU A 37 8.76 4.50 1.45
N SER A 38 8.41 5.30 2.46
CA SER A 38 8.64 6.74 2.41
C SER A 38 10.01 7.17 2.91
N GLY A 39 10.67 6.32 3.68
CA GLY A 39 11.87 6.71 4.40
C GLY A 39 11.59 7.44 5.71
N GLN A 40 10.35 7.80 5.98
CA GLN A 40 9.92 8.39 7.24
C GLN A 40 9.22 7.35 8.09
N GLU A 41 9.56 7.28 9.37
CA GLU A 41 8.95 6.34 10.28
C GLU A 41 7.45 6.59 10.38
N ASN A 42 6.66 5.52 10.33
CA ASN A 42 5.21 5.54 10.44
C ASN A 42 4.48 6.21 9.26
N TYR A 43 5.18 6.42 8.14
CA TYR A 43 4.57 6.99 6.95
C TYR A 43 4.84 6.13 5.72
N ILE A 44 3.87 6.12 4.81
CA ILE A 44 3.92 5.35 3.58
C ILE A 44 3.52 6.29 2.44
N GLU A 45 4.11 6.08 1.28
CA GLU A 45 3.78 6.86 0.10
C GLU A 45 2.83 6.06 -0.79
N VAL A 46 1.66 6.63 -1.07
CA VAL A 46 0.65 6.01 -1.93
C VAL A 46 0.37 6.97 -3.09
N ASP A 47 0.72 6.54 -4.29
CA ASP A 47 0.57 7.33 -5.52
C ASP A 47 1.19 8.74 -5.38
N GLY A 48 2.36 8.79 -4.74
CA GLY A 48 3.09 10.03 -4.55
C GLY A 48 2.65 10.86 -3.35
N ARG A 49 1.68 10.39 -2.58
CA ARG A 49 1.18 11.10 -1.39
C ARG A 49 1.67 10.41 -0.13
N LEU A 50 2.15 11.20 0.80
CA LEU A 50 2.65 10.70 2.08
C LEU A 50 1.48 10.59 3.06
N ILE A 51 1.22 9.38 3.56
CA ILE A 51 0.14 9.13 4.51
C ILE A 51 0.69 8.31 5.69
N ASP A 52 0.06 8.43 6.85
CA ASP A 52 0.48 7.64 8.00
C ASP A 52 -0.12 6.23 7.98
N TYR A 53 0.25 5.39 8.94
CA TYR A 53 -0.22 4.01 8.99
C TYR A 53 -1.73 3.91 9.18
N GLU A 54 -2.32 4.82 9.96
CA GLU A 54 -3.76 4.81 10.19
C GLU A 54 -4.51 5.12 8.89
N ASP A 55 -4.07 6.14 8.17
CA ASP A 55 -4.66 6.47 6.87
C ASP A 55 -4.43 5.36 5.86
N PHE A 56 -3.29 4.68 5.94
CA PHE A 56 -3.03 3.55 5.06
C PHE A 56 -4.03 2.41 5.31
N GLU A 57 -4.36 2.12 6.57
CA GLU A 57 -5.36 1.11 6.91
C GLU A 57 -6.73 1.51 6.36
N ASP A 58 -7.11 2.78 6.49
CA ASP A 58 -8.37 3.27 5.94
C ASP A 58 -8.39 3.13 4.42
N TRP A 59 -7.27 3.41 3.78
CA TRP A 59 -7.14 3.25 2.33
C TRP A 59 -7.28 1.79 1.91
N LEU A 60 -6.66 0.86 2.64
CA LEU A 60 -6.79 -0.57 2.37
C LEU A 60 -8.24 -1.01 2.47
N TYR A 61 -8.94 -0.56 3.50
CA TYR A 61 -10.35 -0.85 3.67
C TYR A 61 -11.15 -0.36 2.47
N ALA A 62 -10.88 0.87 2.04
CA ALA A 62 -11.60 1.49 0.92
C ALA A 62 -11.39 0.72 -0.38
N ILE A 63 -10.15 0.31 -0.69
CA ILE A 63 -9.87 -0.39 -1.94
C ILE A 63 -10.32 -1.85 -1.93
N LYS A 64 -10.56 -2.41 -0.76
CA LYS A 64 -11.05 -3.78 -0.63
C LYS A 64 -12.54 -3.87 -0.97
N GLN A 65 -13.25 -2.77 -0.78
CA GLN A 65 -14.68 -2.70 -1.09
C GLN A 65 -14.90 -2.80 -2.60
#